data_35ad267f57c992b0c3c5d25ad2ccefce
#
_entry.id   35ad267f57c992b0c3c5d25ad2ccefce
#
_cell.length_a   1.000
_cell.length_b   1.000
_cell.length_c   1.000
_cell.angle_alpha   90.00
_cell.angle_beta   90.00
_cell.angle_gamma   90.00
#
_symmetry.space_group_name_H-M   'P 1'
#
loop_
_entity.id
_entity.type
_entity.pdbx_description
1 polymer ?
#
loop_
_entity_poly.entity_id
_entity_poly.type
_entity_poly.pdbx_seq_one_letter_code
_entity_poly.pdbx_strand_id
1 'polypeptide(L)'
;MNLGLVLSPTIAGFLFENYLGLAFIITGIATFSSTLLIILFVKQLRVEKKKVSEYEEKRENEHVFKILWERRPILIYALVAGFGGLVYAQFNYLLPLNMETLYGAKGAAIFGMLTSTNALVVIIATPIITTFAGRIIDVQKILIGESLIILGLSGYRFVQGIMPLYFVLMIIFTVGEVLNTLGNQPYMTRRMPSTHWGRVNSFIYTVSGAFSAWGNILIGKIVDNSGYD
;
A
#
# COMPACT_ATOMS: atom_id res chain seq x y z
N MET A 1 -6.99 9.34 -8.28
CA MET A 1 -5.67 8.70 -8.15
C MET A 1 -5.62 7.29 -8.76
N ASN A 2 -6.64 6.47 -8.60
CA ASN A 2 -6.60 5.06 -9.04
C ASN A 2 -6.89 4.83 -10.53
N LEU A 3 -7.43 5.82 -11.27
CA LEU A 3 -7.75 5.65 -12.69
C LEU A 3 -6.52 5.34 -13.55
N GLY A 4 -5.39 5.99 -13.26
CA GLY A 4 -4.10 5.68 -13.90
C GLY A 4 -3.61 4.27 -13.57
N LEU A 5 -3.85 3.80 -12.33
CA LEU A 5 -3.46 2.45 -11.89
C LEU A 5 -4.31 1.33 -12.51
N VAL A 6 -5.44 1.64 -13.12
CA VAL A 6 -6.24 0.64 -13.86
C VAL A 6 -5.56 0.26 -15.18
N LEU A 7 -5.01 1.24 -15.89
CA LEU A 7 -4.47 1.04 -17.24
C LEU A 7 -2.95 0.83 -17.26
N SER A 8 -2.21 1.60 -16.47
CA SER A 8 -0.75 1.62 -16.57
C SER A 8 -0.06 0.28 -16.26
N PRO A 9 -0.46 -0.54 -15.26
CA PRO A 9 0.22 -1.81 -15.00
C PRO A 9 -0.02 -2.84 -16.12
N THR A 10 -1.23 -2.87 -16.67
CA THR A 10 -1.53 -3.75 -17.82
C THR A 10 -0.68 -3.36 -19.03
N ILE A 11 -0.66 -2.06 -19.38
CA ILE A 11 0.17 -1.58 -20.50
C ILE A 11 1.64 -1.86 -20.24
N ALA A 12 2.15 -1.57 -19.04
CA ALA A 12 3.53 -1.83 -18.68
C ALA A 12 3.87 -3.32 -18.76
N GLY A 13 2.98 -4.20 -18.28
CA GLY A 13 3.18 -5.65 -18.36
C GLY A 13 3.30 -6.17 -19.80
N PHE A 14 2.48 -5.68 -20.71
CA PHE A 14 2.59 -6.04 -22.14
C PHE A 14 3.83 -5.45 -22.83
N LEU A 15 4.23 -4.23 -22.44
CA LEU A 15 5.43 -3.60 -23.00
C LEU A 15 6.72 -4.20 -22.45
N PHE A 16 6.68 -4.79 -21.24
CA PHE A 16 7.84 -5.32 -20.56
C PHE A 16 8.55 -6.41 -21.39
N GLU A 17 7.78 -7.27 -22.03
CA GLU A 17 8.31 -8.41 -22.76
C GLU A 17 9.07 -8.02 -24.04
N ASN A 18 8.53 -7.09 -24.84
CA ASN A 18 9.06 -6.80 -26.17
C ASN A 18 9.52 -5.37 -26.38
N TYR A 19 9.08 -4.44 -25.54
CA TYR A 19 9.26 -2.99 -25.72
C TYR A 19 9.65 -2.26 -24.43
N LEU A 20 10.53 -2.86 -23.63
CA LEU A 20 10.95 -2.31 -22.35
C LEU A 20 11.46 -0.86 -22.44
N GLY A 21 12.25 -0.54 -23.50
CA GLY A 21 12.72 0.83 -23.75
C GLY A 21 11.57 1.83 -23.94
N LEU A 22 10.49 1.42 -24.61
CA LEU A 22 9.31 2.26 -24.82
C LEU A 22 8.57 2.51 -23.48
N ALA A 23 8.50 1.51 -22.59
CA ALA A 23 7.90 1.67 -21.27
C ALA A 23 8.64 2.74 -20.44
N PHE A 24 9.96 2.76 -20.46
CA PHE A 24 10.76 3.81 -19.79
C PHE A 24 10.53 5.20 -20.41
N ILE A 25 10.47 5.31 -21.75
CA ILE A 25 10.24 6.59 -22.45
C ILE A 25 8.85 7.13 -22.08
N ILE A 26 7.80 6.32 -22.13
CA ILE A 26 6.42 6.70 -21.77
C ILE A 26 6.38 7.19 -20.31
N THR A 27 6.99 6.45 -19.39
CA THR A 27 7.08 6.84 -17.98
C THR A 27 7.79 8.17 -17.79
N GLY A 28 8.91 8.37 -18.50
CA GLY A 28 9.65 9.64 -18.50
C GLY A 28 8.81 10.82 -18.97
N ILE A 29 8.12 10.67 -20.11
CA ILE A 29 7.22 11.68 -20.67
C ILE A 29 6.08 12.00 -19.70
N ALA A 30 5.44 10.98 -19.12
CA ALA A 30 4.35 11.16 -18.16
C ALA A 30 4.81 11.93 -16.91
N THR A 31 5.97 11.56 -16.36
CA THR A 31 6.56 12.23 -15.20
C THR A 31 6.93 13.68 -15.52
N PHE A 32 7.57 13.93 -16.67
CA PHE A 32 7.91 15.27 -17.11
C PHE A 32 6.65 16.13 -17.31
N SER A 33 5.62 15.61 -17.98
CA SER A 33 4.35 16.30 -18.17
C SER A 33 3.67 16.65 -16.85
N SER A 34 3.65 15.71 -15.89
CA SER A 34 3.11 15.96 -14.55
C SER A 34 3.89 17.07 -13.83
N THR A 35 5.21 17.04 -13.88
CA THR A 35 6.08 18.08 -13.28
C THR A 35 5.81 19.44 -13.91
N LEU A 36 5.69 19.50 -15.24
CA LEU A 36 5.40 20.74 -15.98
C LEU A 36 4.03 21.31 -15.57
N LEU A 37 3.01 20.47 -15.46
CA LEU A 37 1.67 20.89 -15.00
C LEU A 37 1.72 21.46 -13.57
N ILE A 38 2.48 20.85 -12.68
CA ILE A 38 2.66 21.36 -11.31
C ILE A 38 3.30 22.75 -11.33
N ILE A 39 4.37 22.92 -12.10
CA ILE A 39 5.09 24.22 -12.21
C ILE A 39 4.16 25.29 -12.77
N LEU A 40 3.37 24.99 -13.80
CA LEU A 40 2.54 25.96 -14.49
C LEU A 40 1.25 26.32 -13.74
N PHE A 41 0.63 25.35 -13.06
CA PHE A 41 -0.73 25.52 -12.54
C PHE A 41 -0.85 25.49 -11.02
N VAL A 42 0.12 24.88 -10.29
CA VAL A 42 0.05 24.80 -8.84
C VAL A 42 0.68 26.06 -8.21
N LYS A 43 -0.17 26.99 -7.77
CA LYS A 43 0.29 28.13 -6.96
C LYS A 43 0.63 27.66 -5.55
N GLN A 44 1.82 28.00 -5.06
CA GLN A 44 2.15 27.84 -3.65
C GLN A 44 1.21 28.72 -2.82
N LEU A 45 0.24 28.11 -2.16
CA LEU A 45 -0.50 28.76 -1.10
C LEU A 45 0.46 28.88 0.10
N ARG A 46 0.90 30.11 0.39
CA ARG A 46 1.53 30.42 1.67
C ARG A 46 0.46 30.21 2.73
N VAL A 47 0.56 29.09 3.44
CA VAL A 47 -0.23 28.93 4.67
C VAL A 47 0.29 30.00 5.64
N GLU A 48 -0.51 31.02 5.93
CA GLU A 48 -0.22 31.93 7.02
C GLU A 48 -0.04 31.08 8.27
N LYS A 49 1.15 31.18 8.89
CA LYS A 49 1.38 30.57 10.20
C LYS A 49 0.35 31.17 11.15
N LYS A 50 -0.74 30.44 11.42
CA LYS A 50 -1.61 30.75 12.54
C LYS A 50 -0.70 30.94 13.74
N LYS A 51 -0.87 32.06 14.49
CA LYS A 51 -0.16 32.27 15.76
C LYS A 51 -0.44 31.03 16.63
N VAL A 52 0.54 30.16 16.69
CA VAL A 52 0.50 28.95 17.50
C VAL A 52 0.52 29.41 18.94
N SER A 53 -0.37 28.89 19.79
CA SER A 53 -0.37 29.25 21.20
C SER A 53 0.94 28.78 21.84
N GLU A 54 1.44 29.49 22.87
CA GLU A 54 2.68 29.17 23.58
C GLU A 54 2.69 27.71 24.10
N TYR A 55 1.53 27.14 24.34
CA TYR A 55 1.33 25.74 24.72
C TYR A 55 1.52 24.77 23.53
N GLU A 56 1.14 25.16 22.32
CA GLU A 56 1.35 24.37 21.10
C GLU A 56 2.82 24.41 20.64
N GLU A 57 3.51 25.54 20.81
CA GLU A 57 4.95 25.64 20.54
C GLU A 57 5.79 24.75 21.47
N LYS A 58 5.47 24.68 22.75
CA LYS A 58 6.12 23.74 23.69
C LYS A 58 5.93 22.29 23.30
N ARG A 59 4.76 21.92 22.77
CA ARG A 59 4.48 20.56 22.26
C ARG A 59 5.16 20.27 20.92
N GLU A 60 5.35 21.25 20.06
CA GLU A 60 6.08 21.08 18.79
C GLU A 60 7.54 20.71 18.98
N ASN A 61 8.16 21.08 20.09
CA ASN A 61 9.56 20.78 20.42
C ASN A 61 9.77 19.44 21.15
N GLU A 62 8.71 18.70 21.49
CA GLU A 62 8.87 17.39 22.11
C GLU A 62 9.36 16.35 21.10
N HIS A 63 10.30 15.49 21.53
CA HIS A 63 10.82 14.40 20.73
C HIS A 63 9.73 13.36 20.43
N VAL A 64 9.65 12.90 19.18
CA VAL A 64 8.69 11.88 18.72
C VAL A 64 8.70 10.64 19.62
N PHE A 65 9.88 10.20 20.05
CA PHE A 65 10.03 9.04 20.95
C PHE A 65 9.35 9.23 22.31
N LYS A 66 9.33 10.46 22.87
CA LYS A 66 8.63 10.74 24.14
C LYS A 66 7.12 10.59 23.94
N ILE A 67 6.59 11.13 22.83
CA ILE A 67 5.16 11.04 22.51
C ILE A 67 4.74 9.59 22.27
N LEU A 68 5.55 8.81 21.56
CA LEU A 68 5.30 7.40 21.32
C LEU A 68 5.32 6.59 22.63
N TRP A 69 6.24 6.91 23.52
CA TRP A 69 6.35 6.26 24.82
C TRP A 69 5.17 6.59 25.75
N GLU A 70 4.74 7.84 25.78
CA GLU A 70 3.57 8.28 26.54
C GLU A 70 2.27 7.71 25.96
N ARG A 71 2.23 7.45 24.65
CA ARG A 71 1.07 6.90 23.92
C ARG A 71 1.35 5.49 23.42
N ARG A 72 1.56 4.56 24.34
CA ARG A 72 1.82 3.13 24.06
C ARG A 72 0.93 2.51 22.96
N PRO A 73 -0.39 2.82 22.86
CA PRO A 73 -1.20 2.28 21.78
C PRO A 73 -0.71 2.64 20.38
N ILE A 74 -0.08 3.79 20.18
CA ILE A 74 0.49 4.20 18.89
C ILE A 74 1.76 3.41 18.58
N LEU A 75 2.60 3.17 19.61
CA LEU A 75 3.81 2.36 19.45
C LEU A 75 3.46 0.91 19.09
N ILE A 76 2.50 0.32 19.80
CA ILE A 76 2.01 -1.04 19.51
C ILE A 76 1.43 -1.09 18.08
N TYR A 77 0.63 -0.09 17.73
CA TYR A 77 0.10 0.02 16.37
C TYR A 77 1.21 0.10 15.31
N ALA A 78 2.28 0.87 15.54
CA ALA A 78 3.40 0.98 14.61
C ALA A 78 4.09 -0.37 14.38
N LEU A 79 4.24 -1.19 15.43
CA LEU A 79 4.79 -2.55 15.31
C LEU A 79 3.84 -3.47 14.54
N VAL A 80 2.54 -3.45 14.84
CA VAL A 80 1.53 -4.24 14.12
C VAL A 80 1.46 -3.82 12.65
N ALA A 81 1.46 -2.51 12.37
CA ALA A 81 1.51 -1.98 11.01
C ALA A 81 2.80 -2.39 10.27
N GLY A 82 3.92 -2.56 11.00
CA GLY A 82 5.16 -3.11 10.46
C GLY A 82 4.98 -4.52 9.91
N PHE A 83 4.34 -5.41 10.68
CA PHE A 83 4.02 -6.77 10.21
C PHE A 83 3.04 -6.76 9.04
N GLY A 84 1.99 -5.93 9.08
CA GLY A 84 1.08 -5.73 7.94
C GLY A 84 1.82 -5.26 6.68
N GLY A 85 2.76 -4.32 6.84
CA GLY A 85 3.62 -3.85 5.76
C GLY A 85 4.50 -4.95 5.16
N LEU A 86 5.02 -5.87 5.99
CA LEU A 86 5.77 -7.04 5.53
C LEU A 86 4.89 -7.94 4.66
N VAL A 87 3.67 -8.24 5.11
CA VAL A 87 2.73 -9.07 4.34
C VAL A 87 2.35 -8.38 3.03
N TYR A 88 2.00 -7.10 3.10
CA TYR A 88 1.62 -6.33 1.91
C TYR A 88 2.76 -6.20 0.88
N ALA A 89 4.02 -6.13 1.33
CA ALA A 89 5.17 -6.07 0.45
C ALA A 89 5.28 -7.29 -0.49
N GLN A 90 4.73 -8.45 -0.07
CA GLN A 90 4.75 -9.67 -0.88
C GLN A 90 3.87 -9.57 -2.13
N PHE A 91 2.88 -8.69 -2.12
CA PHE A 91 2.11 -8.38 -3.33
C PHE A 91 2.99 -7.84 -4.47
N ASN A 92 3.97 -6.98 -4.15
CA ASN A 92 4.85 -6.39 -5.14
C ASN A 92 6.19 -7.14 -5.31
N TYR A 93 6.50 -8.10 -4.46
CA TYR A 93 7.74 -8.86 -4.50
C TYR A 93 7.51 -10.31 -4.90
N LEU A 94 6.79 -11.08 -4.09
CA LEU A 94 6.63 -12.51 -4.30
C LEU A 94 5.65 -12.84 -5.43
N LEU A 95 4.57 -12.08 -5.55
CA LEU A 95 3.54 -12.37 -6.56
C LEU A 95 4.06 -12.24 -8.01
N PRO A 96 4.77 -11.15 -8.41
CA PRO A 96 5.34 -11.08 -9.76
C PRO A 96 6.36 -12.18 -10.04
N LEU A 97 7.22 -12.53 -9.07
CA LEU A 97 8.18 -13.64 -9.20
C LEU A 97 7.47 -14.98 -9.39
N ASN A 98 6.40 -15.22 -8.64
CA ASN A 98 5.58 -16.42 -8.79
C ASN A 98 4.91 -16.47 -10.19
N MET A 99 4.40 -15.33 -10.69
CA MET A 99 3.84 -15.26 -12.04
C MET A 99 4.89 -15.54 -13.11
N GLU A 100 6.09 -15.03 -12.96
CA GLU A 100 7.20 -15.30 -13.87
C GLU A 100 7.58 -16.79 -13.87
N THR A 101 7.66 -17.40 -12.69
CA THR A 101 7.97 -18.83 -12.55
C THR A 101 6.92 -19.71 -13.19
N LEU A 102 5.62 -19.40 -13.02
CA LEU A 102 4.53 -20.23 -13.55
C LEU A 102 4.23 -20.00 -15.03
N TYR A 103 4.41 -18.77 -15.51
CA TYR A 103 3.95 -18.37 -16.85
C TYR A 103 5.08 -17.84 -17.75
N GLY A 104 6.33 -17.84 -17.27
CA GLY A 104 7.49 -17.35 -18.02
C GLY A 104 7.31 -15.91 -18.49
N ALA A 105 7.63 -15.65 -19.75
CA ALA A 105 7.54 -14.32 -20.36
C ALA A 105 6.18 -13.64 -20.20
N LYS A 106 5.08 -14.41 -20.15
CA LYS A 106 3.72 -13.87 -19.93
C LYS A 106 3.45 -13.44 -18.49
N GLY A 107 4.32 -13.80 -17.54
CA GLY A 107 4.14 -13.51 -16.11
C GLY A 107 3.97 -12.02 -15.82
N ALA A 108 4.78 -11.17 -16.44
CA ALA A 108 4.67 -9.71 -16.29
C ALA A 108 3.33 -9.14 -16.76
N ALA A 109 2.80 -9.63 -17.89
CA ALA A 109 1.50 -9.21 -18.39
C ALA A 109 0.35 -9.66 -17.47
N ILE A 110 0.43 -10.88 -16.94
CA ILE A 110 -0.57 -11.41 -15.98
C ILE A 110 -0.54 -10.59 -14.68
N PHE A 111 0.64 -10.32 -14.14
CA PHE A 111 0.78 -9.46 -12.97
C PHE A 111 0.23 -8.06 -13.21
N GLY A 112 0.48 -7.48 -14.39
CA GLY A 112 -0.09 -6.20 -14.81
C GLY A 112 -1.63 -6.22 -14.81
N MET A 113 -2.25 -7.29 -15.32
CA MET A 113 -3.70 -7.47 -15.30
C MET A 113 -4.24 -7.63 -13.87
N LEU A 114 -3.57 -8.37 -13.00
CA LEU A 114 -3.94 -8.52 -11.59
C LEU A 114 -3.88 -7.16 -10.86
N THR A 115 -2.84 -6.38 -11.08
CA THR A 115 -2.70 -5.03 -10.49
C THR A 115 -3.77 -4.07 -11.00
N SER A 116 -4.12 -4.15 -12.29
CA SER A 116 -5.23 -3.37 -12.87
C SER A 116 -6.57 -3.78 -12.29
N THR A 117 -6.77 -5.08 -12.02
CA THR A 117 -7.97 -5.59 -11.34
C THR A 117 -8.04 -5.04 -9.91
N ASN A 118 -6.94 -5.04 -9.16
CA ASN A 118 -6.87 -4.40 -7.86
C ASN A 118 -7.35 -2.94 -7.94
N ALA A 119 -6.78 -2.14 -8.84
CA ALA A 119 -7.16 -0.74 -8.98
C ALA A 119 -8.65 -0.53 -9.37
N LEU A 120 -9.19 -1.38 -10.24
CA LEU A 120 -10.60 -1.34 -10.61
C LEU A 120 -11.50 -1.69 -9.42
N VAL A 121 -11.16 -2.74 -8.68
CA VAL A 121 -11.91 -3.15 -7.48
C VAL A 121 -11.86 -2.06 -6.40
N VAL A 122 -10.71 -1.40 -6.19
CA VAL A 122 -10.62 -0.25 -5.27
C VAL A 122 -11.62 0.84 -5.65
N ILE A 123 -11.71 1.19 -6.94
CA ILE A 123 -12.64 2.24 -7.41
C ILE A 123 -14.09 1.86 -7.14
N ILE A 124 -14.47 0.62 -7.41
CA ILE A 124 -15.85 0.14 -7.26
C ILE A 124 -16.20 -0.15 -5.80
N ALA A 125 -15.29 -0.83 -5.08
CA ALA A 125 -15.55 -1.30 -3.73
C ALA A 125 -15.49 -0.18 -2.68
N THR A 126 -14.64 0.83 -2.85
CA THR A 126 -14.48 1.90 -1.85
C THR A 126 -15.79 2.60 -1.50
N PRO A 127 -16.60 3.12 -2.44
CA PRO A 127 -17.87 3.77 -2.08
C PRO A 127 -18.87 2.80 -1.45
N ILE A 128 -18.91 1.56 -1.93
CA ILE A 128 -19.79 0.52 -1.39
C ILE A 128 -19.41 0.20 0.05
N ILE A 129 -18.14 -0.15 0.28
CA ILE A 129 -17.64 -0.53 1.60
C ILE A 129 -17.75 0.64 2.58
N THR A 130 -17.46 1.87 2.15
CA THR A 130 -17.57 3.06 3.01
C THR A 130 -18.98 3.24 3.54
N THR A 131 -20.00 2.98 2.73
CA THR A 131 -21.40 3.07 3.14
C THR A 131 -21.76 2.06 4.24
N PHE A 132 -21.30 0.82 4.11
CA PHE A 132 -21.58 -0.25 5.07
C PHE A 132 -20.64 -0.24 6.28
N ALA A 133 -19.39 0.12 6.08
CA ALA A 133 -18.36 0.12 7.13
C ALA A 133 -18.53 1.23 8.16
N GLY A 134 -19.42 2.20 7.95
CA GLY A 134 -19.73 3.25 8.92
C GLY A 134 -20.21 2.74 10.28
N ARG A 135 -20.78 1.53 10.33
CA ARG A 135 -21.27 0.88 11.56
C ARG A 135 -20.22 0.02 12.28
N ILE A 136 -19.06 -0.21 11.64
CA ILE A 136 -17.99 -1.07 12.16
C ILE A 136 -16.93 -0.17 12.81
N ILE A 137 -16.45 -0.54 13.99
CA ILE A 137 -15.38 0.21 14.67
C ILE A 137 -14.03 0.06 13.92
N ASP A 138 -13.17 1.07 14.03
CA ASP A 138 -11.93 1.16 13.25
C ASP A 138 -11.03 -0.08 13.42
N VAL A 139 -10.89 -0.59 14.65
CA VAL A 139 -10.07 -1.79 14.94
C VAL A 139 -10.63 -3.03 14.26
N GLN A 140 -11.94 -3.21 14.23
CA GLN A 140 -12.56 -4.35 13.54
C GLN A 140 -12.34 -4.27 12.01
N LYS A 141 -12.42 -3.06 11.43
CA LYS A 141 -12.09 -2.87 10.00
C LYS A 141 -10.66 -3.29 9.70
N ILE A 142 -9.71 -2.90 10.56
CA ILE A 142 -8.30 -3.27 10.43
C ILE A 142 -8.15 -4.79 10.50
N LEU A 143 -8.72 -5.44 11.52
CA LEU A 143 -8.60 -6.90 11.72
C LEU A 143 -9.21 -7.68 10.55
N ILE A 144 -10.42 -7.33 10.11
CA ILE A 144 -11.07 -7.97 8.96
C ILE A 144 -10.24 -7.72 7.70
N GLY A 145 -9.79 -6.48 7.50
CA GLY A 145 -8.96 -6.09 6.35
C GLY A 145 -7.68 -6.90 6.27
N GLU A 146 -6.91 -6.97 7.36
CA GLU A 146 -5.68 -7.78 7.43
C GLU A 146 -5.95 -9.27 7.19
N SER A 147 -7.03 -9.81 7.77
CA SER A 147 -7.40 -11.21 7.56
C SER A 147 -7.68 -11.52 6.09
N LEU A 148 -8.38 -10.62 5.38
CA LEU A 148 -8.67 -10.78 3.96
C LEU A 148 -7.41 -10.60 3.09
N ILE A 149 -6.50 -9.69 3.45
CA ILE A 149 -5.21 -9.53 2.79
C ILE A 149 -4.39 -10.82 2.89
N ILE A 150 -4.26 -11.38 4.11
CA ILE A 150 -3.55 -12.64 4.35
C ILE A 150 -4.20 -13.79 3.57
N LEU A 151 -5.53 -13.90 3.62
CA LEU A 151 -6.26 -14.94 2.89
C LEU A 151 -6.09 -14.81 1.38
N GLY A 152 -6.17 -13.60 0.84
CA GLY A 152 -5.94 -13.34 -0.58
C GLY A 152 -4.53 -13.73 -1.03
N LEU A 153 -3.50 -13.31 -0.30
CA LEU A 153 -2.10 -13.64 -0.65
C LEU A 153 -1.77 -15.13 -0.42
N SER A 154 -2.16 -15.70 0.73
CA SER A 154 -1.90 -17.12 1.02
C SER A 154 -2.63 -18.03 0.05
N GLY A 155 -3.81 -17.61 -0.42
CA GLY A 155 -4.64 -18.38 -1.34
C GLY A 155 -3.92 -18.69 -2.67
N TYR A 156 -3.01 -17.83 -3.13
CA TYR A 156 -2.26 -18.06 -4.38
C TYR A 156 -1.49 -19.37 -4.37
N ARG A 157 -1.04 -19.83 -3.20
CA ARG A 157 -0.36 -21.13 -3.04
C ARG A 157 -1.24 -22.30 -3.46
N PHE A 158 -2.54 -22.24 -3.21
CA PHE A 158 -3.48 -23.36 -3.40
C PHE A 158 -4.16 -23.36 -4.78
N VAL A 159 -4.03 -22.28 -5.56
CA VAL A 159 -4.74 -22.12 -6.84
C VAL A 159 -3.80 -22.16 -8.05
N GLN A 160 -2.59 -22.68 -7.88
CA GLN A 160 -1.57 -22.73 -8.94
C GLN A 160 -2.12 -23.36 -10.23
N GLY A 161 -1.93 -22.65 -11.35
CA GLY A 161 -2.40 -23.09 -12.67
C GLY A 161 -3.86 -22.77 -13.00
N ILE A 162 -4.67 -22.26 -12.07
CA ILE A 162 -6.09 -21.92 -12.32
C ILE A 162 -6.25 -20.41 -12.40
N MET A 163 -5.95 -19.84 -13.55
CA MET A 163 -5.92 -18.37 -13.76
C MET A 163 -7.14 -17.61 -13.23
N PRO A 164 -8.41 -18.02 -13.44
CA PRO A 164 -9.55 -17.27 -12.92
C PRO A 164 -9.53 -17.10 -11.40
N LEU A 165 -8.99 -18.07 -10.65
CA LEU A 165 -8.92 -18.01 -9.20
C LEU A 165 -7.91 -16.96 -8.71
N TYR A 166 -6.88 -16.64 -9.49
CA TYR A 166 -5.97 -15.53 -9.18
C TYR A 166 -6.70 -14.20 -9.11
N PHE A 167 -7.64 -13.96 -10.03
CA PHE A 167 -8.46 -12.74 -10.03
C PHE A 167 -9.44 -12.72 -8.86
N VAL A 168 -10.02 -13.85 -8.49
CA VAL A 168 -10.90 -13.96 -7.30
C VAL A 168 -10.10 -13.63 -6.03
N LEU A 169 -8.92 -14.20 -5.88
CA LEU A 169 -8.05 -13.92 -4.73
C LEU A 169 -7.59 -12.44 -4.70
N MET A 170 -7.35 -11.85 -5.87
CA MET A 170 -7.06 -10.42 -5.98
C MET A 170 -8.23 -9.56 -5.51
N ILE A 171 -9.46 -9.93 -5.84
CA ILE A 171 -10.66 -9.22 -5.36
C ILE A 171 -10.76 -9.32 -3.83
N ILE A 172 -10.54 -10.50 -3.25
CA ILE A 172 -10.55 -10.71 -1.79
C ILE A 172 -9.46 -9.86 -1.12
N PHE A 173 -8.24 -9.91 -1.64
CA PHE A 173 -7.12 -9.08 -1.19
C PHE A 173 -7.47 -7.59 -1.20
N THR A 174 -8.04 -7.11 -2.31
CA THR A 174 -8.37 -5.70 -2.51
C THR A 174 -9.49 -5.22 -1.59
N VAL A 175 -10.51 -6.04 -1.36
CA VAL A 175 -11.56 -5.74 -0.36
C VAL A 175 -10.93 -5.59 1.04
N GLY A 176 -9.98 -6.46 1.37
CA GLY A 176 -9.18 -6.36 2.59
C GLY A 176 -8.39 -5.05 2.68
N GLU A 177 -7.72 -4.66 1.61
CA GLU A 177 -6.96 -3.41 1.49
C GLU A 177 -7.84 -2.16 1.72
N VAL A 178 -9.02 -2.14 1.11
CA VAL A 178 -9.97 -1.03 1.28
C VAL A 178 -10.46 -0.95 2.73
N LEU A 179 -10.85 -2.08 3.34
CA LEU A 179 -11.28 -2.11 4.74
C LEU A 179 -10.17 -1.68 5.69
N ASN A 180 -8.95 -2.17 5.46
CA ASN A 180 -7.77 -1.81 6.22
C ASN A 180 -7.51 -0.30 6.16
N THR A 181 -7.53 0.28 4.99
CA THR A 181 -7.35 1.73 4.78
C THR A 181 -8.43 2.54 5.48
N LEU A 182 -9.71 2.13 5.37
CA LEU A 182 -10.84 2.79 6.03
C LEU A 182 -10.81 2.65 7.57
N GLY A 183 -10.10 1.67 8.11
CA GLY A 183 -9.86 1.52 9.55
C GLY A 183 -8.64 2.30 10.02
N ASN A 184 -7.51 2.18 9.33
CA ASN A 184 -6.21 2.74 9.73
C ASN A 184 -6.22 4.28 9.79
N GLN A 185 -6.72 4.93 8.75
CA GLN A 185 -6.72 6.40 8.66
C GLN A 185 -7.46 7.07 9.84
N PRO A 186 -8.73 6.72 10.15
CA PRO A 186 -9.44 7.29 11.30
C PRO A 186 -8.82 6.86 12.64
N TYR A 187 -8.35 5.60 12.75
CA TYR A 187 -7.71 5.11 13.98
C TYR A 187 -6.53 5.98 14.37
N MET A 188 -5.66 6.29 13.40
CA MET A 188 -4.49 7.12 13.59
C MET A 188 -4.84 8.58 13.85
N THR A 189 -5.73 9.17 13.04
CA THR A 189 -6.10 10.58 13.15
C THR A 189 -6.74 10.92 14.50
N ARG A 190 -7.54 9.99 15.06
CA ARG A 190 -8.20 10.22 16.37
C ARG A 190 -7.25 10.09 17.56
N ARG A 191 -6.10 9.45 17.40
CA ARG A 191 -5.16 9.15 18.51
C ARG A 191 -3.90 9.99 18.49
N MET A 192 -3.62 10.66 17.38
CA MET A 192 -2.45 11.52 17.24
C MET A 192 -2.79 13.00 17.41
N PRO A 193 -1.95 13.77 18.11
CA PRO A 193 -2.05 15.23 18.11
C PRO A 193 -1.80 15.74 16.69
N SER A 194 -2.58 16.72 16.24
CA SER A 194 -2.44 17.32 14.91
C SER A 194 -1.04 17.90 14.66
N THR A 195 -0.41 18.44 15.70
CA THR A 195 0.94 19.02 15.67
C THR A 195 2.05 17.99 15.40
N HIS A 196 1.83 16.71 15.70
CA HIS A 196 2.85 15.65 15.57
C HIS A 196 2.50 14.62 14.50
N TRP A 197 1.39 14.81 13.79
CA TRP A 197 0.88 13.85 12.84
C TRP A 197 1.92 13.44 11.77
N GLY A 198 2.60 14.39 11.18
CA GLY A 198 3.64 14.12 10.18
C GLY A 198 4.80 13.31 10.73
N ARG A 199 5.30 13.67 11.92
CA ARG A 199 6.46 12.99 12.55
C ARG A 199 6.13 11.55 12.97
N VAL A 200 4.97 11.33 13.60
CA VAL A 200 4.54 9.99 14.01
C VAL A 200 4.24 9.11 12.81
N ASN A 201 3.58 9.68 11.79
CA ASN A 201 3.30 8.96 10.55
C ASN A 201 4.59 8.55 9.83
N SER A 202 5.60 9.45 9.74
CA SER A 202 6.92 9.12 9.20
C SER A 202 7.60 7.99 9.98
N PHE A 203 7.50 7.98 11.31
CA PHE A 203 8.03 6.89 12.13
C PHE A 203 7.35 5.55 11.77
N ILE A 204 6.02 5.53 11.68
CA ILE A 204 5.27 4.32 11.31
C ILE A 204 5.67 3.82 9.92
N TYR A 205 5.77 4.71 8.93
CA TYR A 205 6.23 4.34 7.59
C TYR A 205 7.67 3.82 7.59
N THR A 206 8.56 4.39 8.40
CA THR A 206 9.95 3.91 8.52
C THR A 206 9.99 2.51 9.11
N VAL A 207 9.22 2.26 10.17
CA VAL A 207 9.11 0.92 10.78
C VAL A 207 8.53 -0.07 9.76
N SER A 208 7.42 0.28 9.11
CA SER A 208 6.80 -0.58 8.09
C SER A 208 7.73 -0.86 6.92
N GLY A 209 8.47 0.14 6.43
CA GLY A 209 9.47 -0.02 5.38
C GLY A 209 10.62 -0.94 5.79
N ALA A 210 11.12 -0.82 7.03
CA ALA A 210 12.15 -1.71 7.57
C ALA A 210 11.66 -3.16 7.65
N PHE A 211 10.45 -3.40 8.15
CA PHE A 211 9.84 -4.74 8.19
C PHE A 211 9.64 -5.30 6.79
N SER A 212 9.19 -4.49 5.83
CA SER A 212 9.04 -4.90 4.42
C SER A 212 10.37 -5.30 3.79
N ALA A 213 11.42 -4.51 4.00
CA ALA A 213 12.75 -4.82 3.47
C ALA A 213 13.32 -6.12 4.07
N TRP A 214 13.22 -6.30 5.40
CA TRP A 214 13.60 -7.53 6.08
C TRP A 214 12.77 -8.72 5.60
N GLY A 215 11.46 -8.55 5.45
CA GLY A 215 10.56 -9.57 4.94
C GLY A 215 10.95 -10.05 3.54
N ASN A 216 11.26 -9.14 2.63
CA ASN A 216 11.67 -9.49 1.28
C ASN A 216 13.00 -10.28 1.28
N ILE A 217 13.97 -9.90 2.13
CA ILE A 217 15.25 -10.64 2.25
C ILE A 217 15.03 -12.05 2.81
N LEU A 218 14.21 -12.19 3.86
CA LEU A 218 13.94 -13.48 4.48
C LEU A 218 13.17 -14.41 3.52
N ILE A 219 12.11 -13.90 2.91
CA ILE A 219 11.26 -14.66 1.98
C ILE A 219 12.04 -15.01 0.72
N GLY A 220 12.85 -14.08 0.18
CA GLY A 220 13.74 -14.38 -0.95
C GLY A 220 14.65 -15.56 -0.66
N LYS A 221 15.32 -15.60 0.50
CA LYS A 221 16.15 -16.73 0.91
C LYS A 221 15.37 -18.05 1.07
N ILE A 222 14.14 -17.99 1.56
CA ILE A 222 13.29 -19.18 1.69
C ILE A 222 12.94 -19.72 0.31
N VAL A 223 12.53 -18.85 -0.61
CA VAL A 223 12.19 -19.20 -1.99
C VAL A 223 13.40 -19.77 -2.74
N ASP A 224 14.58 -19.18 -2.57
CA ASP A 224 15.82 -19.67 -3.18
C ASP A 224 16.19 -21.09 -2.71
N ASN A 225 15.92 -21.43 -1.45
CA ASN A 225 16.26 -22.71 -0.87
C ASN A 225 15.19 -23.81 -1.05
N SER A 226 13.91 -23.42 -1.07
CA SER A 226 12.78 -24.36 -1.03
C SER A 226 11.87 -24.28 -2.26
N GLY A 227 12.15 -23.35 -3.18
CA GLY A 227 11.23 -23.02 -4.27
C GLY A 227 9.98 -22.30 -3.79
N TYR A 228 8.97 -22.26 -4.63
CA TYR A 228 7.65 -21.69 -4.31
C TYR A 228 6.68 -22.70 -3.66
N ASP A 229 7.19 -23.90 -3.29
CA ASP A 229 6.41 -25.00 -2.70
C ASP A 229 6.16 -24.84 -1.18
#